data_5564b4340ce394db26a6532fdd950baf
#
_entry.id   5564b4340ce394db26a6532fdd950baf
#
_cell.length_a   1.000
_cell.length_b   1.000
_cell.length_c   1.000
_cell.angle_alpha   90.00
_cell.angle_beta   90.00
_cell.angle_gamma   90.00
#
_symmetry.space_group_name_H-M   'P 1'
#
loop_
_entity.id
_entity.type
_entity.pdbx_description
1 polymer ?
#
loop_
_entity_poly.entity_id
_entity_poly.type
_entity_poly.pdbx_seq_one_letter_code
_entity_poly.pdbx_strand_id
1 'polypeptide(L)'
;SPLAAGQANTATPTGNAVSSGDLGGGAGTGEPLNDRGTKLFGVIESEGQPPKIPSGAAATAGAQTQSAALSGGTPEEQYREAFGLLRKQDFPAAEKALSSFVSAHPNDPLAGNAQYWLGETYYVRGEFENAAIAFTEGFQTYPDSTKAPDNLLKLGMSLANLGKNEDACTAFSHLIDNFPNASNVVLDRARQERKNRGCAQ
;
A
#
# COMPACT_ATOMS: atom_id res chain seq x y z
N SER A 1 -37.27 -5.37 -61.56
CA SER A 1 -37.66 -6.79 -61.37
C SER A 1 -36.73 -7.72 -62.09
N PRO A 2 -36.49 -9.00 -61.69
CA PRO A 2 -36.93 -9.73 -60.52
C PRO A 2 -35.85 -10.56 -59.76
N LEU A 3 -36.14 -10.97 -58.53
CA LEU A 3 -36.09 -12.31 -57.91
C LEU A 3 -34.86 -13.22 -58.00
N ALA A 4 -34.36 -13.62 -56.80
CA ALA A 4 -34.17 -14.99 -56.29
C ALA A 4 -33.50 -14.88 -54.89
N ALA A 5 -34.05 -15.28 -53.80
CA ALA A 5 -34.53 -16.53 -53.20
C ALA A 5 -33.44 -17.63 -53.08
N GLY A 6 -33.20 -18.02 -51.83
CA GLY A 6 -32.54 -19.28 -51.46
C GLY A 6 -31.30 -19.05 -50.57
N GLN A 7 -31.10 -19.69 -49.45
CA GLN A 7 -31.72 -20.79 -48.69
C GLN A 7 -31.13 -20.83 -47.30
N ALA A 8 -31.93 -21.22 -46.36
CA ALA A 8 -31.56 -21.59 -45.00
C ALA A 8 -30.59 -22.78 -45.00
N ASN A 9 -29.66 -22.79 -44.04
CA ASN A 9 -29.06 -24.02 -43.59
C ASN A 9 -28.96 -24.03 -42.07
N THR A 10 -29.90 -24.80 -41.53
CA THR A 10 -29.94 -25.30 -40.18
C THR A 10 -28.90 -26.39 -40.00
N ALA A 11 -28.09 -26.30 -38.99
CA ALA A 11 -27.47 -27.48 -38.38
C ALA A 11 -27.08 -27.18 -36.92
N THR A 12 -27.91 -27.58 -35.98
CA THR A 12 -27.58 -28.20 -34.71
C THR A 12 -27.55 -29.73 -34.97
N PRO A 13 -26.93 -30.59 -34.16
CA PRO A 13 -26.50 -30.53 -32.78
C PRO A 13 -25.24 -31.32 -32.47
N THR A 14 -24.82 -31.32 -31.25
CA THR A 14 -24.36 -32.44 -30.39
C THR A 14 -23.46 -31.81 -29.33
N GLY A 15 -23.77 -31.76 -28.07
CA GLY A 15 -23.97 -32.81 -27.13
C GLY A 15 -22.67 -33.47 -26.72
N ASN A 16 -21.99 -32.91 -25.66
CA ASN A 16 -21.16 -33.74 -24.83
C ASN A 16 -21.25 -33.29 -23.37
N ALA A 17 -22.02 -34.05 -22.63
CA ALA A 17 -22.00 -34.12 -21.20
C ALA A 17 -20.76 -34.91 -20.79
N VAL A 18 -19.96 -34.37 -19.92
CA VAL A 18 -19.02 -35.15 -19.10
C VAL A 18 -19.10 -34.63 -17.66
N SER A 19 -19.77 -35.42 -16.94
CA SER A 19 -19.37 -36.20 -15.76
C SER A 19 -18.82 -35.40 -14.57
N SER A 20 -19.62 -35.50 -13.52
CA SER A 20 -19.32 -35.28 -12.12
C SER A 20 -18.08 -36.02 -11.63
N GLY A 21 -17.31 -35.35 -10.79
CA GLY A 21 -16.24 -35.88 -9.96
C GLY A 21 -15.35 -34.72 -9.62
N ASP A 22 -15.12 -34.33 -8.44
CA ASP A 22 -14.88 -34.97 -7.19
C ASP A 22 -14.96 -33.91 -6.08
N LEU A 23 -15.48 -34.28 -4.94
CA LEU A 23 -15.53 -33.53 -3.71
C LEU A 23 -14.14 -33.58 -3.05
N GLY A 24 -13.41 -32.45 -3.08
CA GLY A 24 -12.23 -32.24 -2.27
C GLY A 24 -12.47 -31.11 -1.29
N GLY A 25 -12.85 -31.43 -0.05
CA GLY A 25 -12.97 -30.48 1.04
C GLY A 25 -11.60 -29.95 1.42
N GLY A 26 -11.37 -28.66 1.18
CA GLY A 26 -10.29 -27.87 1.76
C GLY A 26 -10.90 -26.98 2.83
N ALA A 27 -10.58 -27.25 4.09
CA ALA A 27 -10.95 -26.39 5.20
C ALA A 27 -10.25 -25.04 5.01
N GLY A 28 -10.99 -24.03 4.58
CA GLY A 28 -10.55 -22.65 4.55
C GLY A 28 -10.45 -22.13 5.97
N THR A 29 -9.25 -21.90 6.45
CA THR A 29 -8.99 -21.08 7.63
C THR A 29 -9.49 -19.68 7.31
N GLY A 30 -10.56 -19.27 7.99
CA GLY A 30 -11.19 -17.97 7.79
C GLY A 30 -10.23 -16.86 8.23
N GLU A 31 -9.81 -16.06 7.27
CA GLU A 31 -9.15 -14.79 7.53
C GLU A 31 -10.16 -13.83 8.20
N PRO A 32 -9.72 -13.03 9.18
CA PRO A 32 -10.59 -12.07 9.81
C PRO A 32 -10.99 -10.97 8.81
N LEU A 33 -12.29 -10.85 8.59
CA LEU A 33 -12.87 -9.73 7.86
C LEU A 33 -12.78 -8.48 8.75
N ASN A 34 -12.41 -7.34 8.16
CA ASN A 34 -12.60 -6.07 8.84
C ASN A 34 -14.11 -5.80 9.01
N ASP A 35 -14.50 -4.95 9.97
CA ASP A 35 -15.89 -4.61 10.32
C ASP A 35 -16.78 -4.15 9.13
N ARG A 36 -16.24 -4.00 7.93
CA ARG A 36 -16.96 -3.60 6.71
C ARG A 36 -17.03 -4.68 5.64
N GLY A 37 -16.60 -5.90 5.94
CA GLY A 37 -16.82 -7.08 5.09
C GLY A 37 -16.07 -7.09 3.75
N THR A 38 -15.10 -6.24 3.55
CA THR A 38 -14.26 -6.21 2.35
C THR A 38 -12.87 -6.76 2.64
N LYS A 39 -12.43 -7.71 1.82
CA LYS A 39 -11.01 -8.11 1.79
C LYS A 39 -10.20 -6.94 1.26
N LEU A 40 -9.60 -6.18 2.16
CA LEU A 40 -8.70 -5.11 1.81
C LEU A 40 -7.29 -5.71 1.72
N PHE A 41 -6.82 -5.89 0.51
CA PHE A 41 -5.47 -6.35 0.17
C PHE A 41 -5.08 -7.70 0.80
N GLY A 42 -4.85 -8.72 -0.04
CA GLY A 42 -4.21 -9.95 0.38
C GLY A 42 -2.97 -9.62 1.20
N VAL A 43 -2.85 -10.26 2.35
CA VAL A 43 -1.67 -10.14 3.22
C VAL A 43 -0.44 -10.30 2.34
N ILE A 44 0.44 -9.30 2.33
CA ILE A 44 1.78 -9.48 1.80
C ILE A 44 2.48 -10.37 2.82
N GLU A 45 2.25 -11.69 2.72
CA GLU A 45 3.06 -12.64 3.46
C GLU A 45 4.47 -12.52 2.88
N SER A 46 5.31 -11.82 3.60
CA SER A 46 6.75 -11.90 3.43
C SER A 46 7.14 -13.32 3.86
N GLU A 47 7.21 -14.24 2.91
CA GLU A 47 8.00 -15.46 3.09
C GLU A 47 9.49 -15.09 3.11
N GLY A 48 9.88 -14.54 4.23
CA GLY A 48 11.26 -14.19 4.53
C GLY A 48 11.38 -13.99 6.03
N GLN A 49 11.90 -15.02 6.68
CA GLN A 49 12.36 -14.99 8.06
C GLN A 49 13.07 -13.67 8.33
N PRO A 50 12.79 -12.97 9.46
CA PRO A 50 13.50 -11.74 9.78
C PRO A 50 15.00 -11.99 9.76
N PRO A 51 15.81 -11.10 9.17
CA PRO A 51 17.24 -11.29 9.13
C PRO A 51 17.77 -11.43 10.55
N LYS A 52 18.36 -12.57 10.86
CA LYS A 52 19.10 -12.79 12.10
C LYS A 52 20.22 -11.76 12.12
N ILE A 53 20.10 -10.81 13.03
CA ILE A 53 21.18 -9.89 13.35
C ILE A 53 22.32 -10.77 13.90
N PRO A 54 23.51 -10.81 13.29
CA PRO A 54 24.63 -11.50 13.86
C PRO A 54 25.05 -10.77 15.14
N SER A 55 24.86 -11.46 16.26
CA SER A 55 25.40 -11.06 17.55
C SER A 55 26.89 -11.33 17.52
N GLY A 56 27.72 -10.30 17.57
CA GLY A 56 29.10 -10.43 17.91
C GLY A 56 30.08 -9.78 16.93
N ALA A 57 30.59 -8.62 17.28
CA ALA A 57 32.01 -8.34 17.46
C ALA A 57 32.19 -6.87 17.84
N ALA A 58 32.78 -6.69 19.00
CA ALA A 58 33.33 -5.40 19.42
C ALA A 58 34.49 -5.00 18.50
N ALA A 59 34.55 -3.75 18.10
CA ALA A 59 35.80 -2.96 18.13
C ALA A 59 35.63 -1.54 17.54
N THR A 60 35.84 -0.60 18.42
CA THR A 60 36.66 0.62 18.27
C THR A 60 36.32 1.69 17.24
N ALA A 61 36.04 2.82 17.86
CA ALA A 61 36.50 4.15 17.53
C ALA A 61 35.86 4.94 16.40
N GLY A 62 35.07 5.95 16.80
CA GLY A 62 35.25 7.28 16.21
C GLY A 62 34.39 7.63 15.01
N ALA A 63 33.12 7.26 15.03
CA ALA A 63 32.09 8.08 14.38
C ALA A 63 30.99 8.29 15.42
N GLN A 64 30.80 9.51 15.85
CA GLN A 64 29.61 9.91 16.59
C GLN A 64 28.43 9.75 15.63
N THR A 65 27.92 8.52 15.53
CA THR A 65 26.55 8.28 15.15
C THR A 65 25.71 8.93 16.24
N GLN A 66 25.40 10.21 16.05
CA GLN A 66 24.32 10.83 16.80
C GLN A 66 23.13 9.90 16.62
N SER A 67 22.85 9.14 17.69
CA SER A 67 21.58 8.45 17.83
C SER A 67 20.52 9.48 17.53
N ALA A 68 19.83 9.36 16.39
CA ALA A 68 18.61 10.08 16.16
C ALA A 68 17.51 9.44 17.03
N ALA A 69 17.77 9.37 18.34
CA ALA A 69 16.75 9.31 19.34
C ALA A 69 16.14 10.72 19.34
N LEU A 70 14.84 10.80 19.16
CA LEU A 70 14.12 12.06 19.25
C LEU A 70 14.59 12.80 20.51
N SER A 71 15.02 14.05 20.34
CA SER A 71 15.40 14.90 21.44
C SER A 71 14.23 14.98 22.39
N GLY A 72 14.47 14.94 23.71
CA GLY A 72 13.41 15.13 24.70
C GLY A 72 12.72 16.46 24.42
N GLY A 73 11.40 16.41 24.09
CA GLY A 73 10.59 17.57 23.74
C GLY A 73 9.14 17.17 23.58
N THR A 74 8.29 18.13 23.22
CA THR A 74 6.87 17.81 22.92
C THR A 74 6.74 16.96 21.66
N PRO A 75 5.64 16.21 21.47
CA PRO A 75 5.41 15.48 20.23
C PRO A 75 5.53 16.36 18.97
N GLU A 76 5.07 17.61 19.01
CA GLU A 76 5.17 18.55 17.91
C GLU A 76 6.61 18.92 17.57
N GLU A 77 7.47 19.06 18.60
CA GLU A 77 8.90 19.35 18.40
C GLU A 77 9.61 18.16 17.79
N GLN A 78 9.34 16.95 18.28
CA GLN A 78 9.87 15.71 17.76
C GLN A 78 9.45 15.47 16.30
N TYR A 79 8.16 15.67 15.99
CA TYR A 79 7.67 15.59 14.61
C TYR A 79 8.35 16.62 13.69
N ARG A 80 8.50 17.86 14.17
CA ARG A 80 9.18 18.93 13.41
C ARG A 80 10.65 18.61 13.13
N GLU A 81 11.33 18.02 14.10
CA GLU A 81 12.71 17.55 13.94
C GLU A 81 12.78 16.44 12.89
N ALA A 82 11.96 15.39 13.01
CA ALA A 82 11.88 14.28 12.05
C ALA A 82 11.58 14.77 10.62
N PHE A 83 10.61 15.66 10.48
CA PHE A 83 10.27 16.28 9.19
C PHE A 83 11.40 17.18 8.66
N GLY A 84 12.16 17.84 9.56
CA GLY A 84 13.34 18.62 9.22
C GLY A 84 14.45 17.79 8.60
N LEU A 85 14.65 16.56 9.07
CA LEU A 85 15.60 15.60 8.49
C LEU A 85 15.17 15.20 7.07
N LEU A 86 13.89 14.93 6.87
CA LEU A 86 13.34 14.64 5.53
C LEU A 86 13.59 15.78 4.55
N ARG A 87 13.37 17.03 4.96
CA ARG A 87 13.63 18.22 4.14
C ARG A 87 15.10 18.39 3.80
N LYS A 88 16.02 17.95 4.65
CA LYS A 88 17.46 17.92 4.41
C LYS A 88 17.89 16.73 3.55
N GLN A 89 16.94 15.86 3.18
CA GLN A 89 17.18 14.62 2.45
C GLN A 89 18.07 13.61 3.22
N ASP A 90 18.16 13.78 4.55
CA ASP A 90 18.78 12.78 5.41
C ASP A 90 17.76 11.65 5.67
N PHE A 91 17.53 10.84 4.64
CA PHE A 91 16.50 9.80 4.65
C PHE A 91 16.74 8.74 5.75
N PRO A 92 17.96 8.26 6.02
CA PRO A 92 18.19 7.30 7.10
C PRO A 92 17.85 7.86 8.48
N ALA A 93 18.21 9.12 8.74
CA ALA A 93 17.86 9.76 9.99
C ALA A 93 16.36 10.08 10.09
N ALA A 94 15.75 10.51 8.98
CA ALA A 94 14.31 10.78 8.91
C ALA A 94 13.49 9.51 9.16
N GLU A 95 13.84 8.39 8.54
CA GLU A 95 13.22 7.07 8.75
C GLU A 95 13.21 6.71 10.23
N LYS A 96 14.38 6.76 10.86
CA LYS A 96 14.50 6.42 12.28
C LYS A 96 13.68 7.35 13.18
N ALA A 97 13.73 8.66 12.93
CA ALA A 97 13.01 9.64 13.72
C ALA A 97 11.49 9.52 13.54
N LEU A 98 10.98 9.36 12.29
CA LEU A 98 9.56 9.19 12.01
C LEU A 98 9.03 7.87 12.60
N SER A 99 9.75 6.77 12.44
CA SER A 99 9.38 5.47 13.01
C SER A 99 9.35 5.53 14.54
N SER A 100 10.35 6.18 15.17
CA SER A 100 10.36 6.40 16.62
C SER A 100 9.19 7.26 17.08
N PHE A 101 8.84 8.30 16.34
CA PHE A 101 7.70 9.16 16.65
C PHE A 101 6.38 8.38 16.63
N VAL A 102 6.11 7.64 15.57
CA VAL A 102 4.89 6.82 15.44
C VAL A 102 4.78 5.80 16.57
N SER A 103 5.90 5.15 16.91
CA SER A 103 5.95 4.16 17.98
C SER A 103 5.74 4.78 19.39
N ALA A 104 6.30 5.97 19.61
CA ALA A 104 6.19 6.65 20.91
C ALA A 104 4.84 7.36 21.10
N HIS A 105 4.22 7.82 20.02
CA HIS A 105 3.03 8.66 20.03
C HIS A 105 1.92 8.14 19.09
N PRO A 106 1.51 6.87 19.18
CA PRO A 106 0.59 6.27 18.22
C PRO A 106 -0.80 6.92 18.17
N ASN A 107 -1.20 7.61 19.25
CA ASN A 107 -2.49 8.29 19.33
C ASN A 107 -2.39 9.81 19.15
N ASP A 108 -1.21 10.33 18.82
CA ASP A 108 -1.03 11.76 18.57
C ASP A 108 -1.69 12.16 17.24
N PRO A 109 -2.31 13.36 17.15
CA PRO A 109 -2.88 13.85 15.90
C PRO A 109 -1.90 13.89 14.71
N LEU A 110 -0.60 13.96 14.98
CA LEU A 110 0.46 13.98 13.98
C LEU A 110 0.92 12.57 13.57
N ALA A 111 0.49 11.50 14.28
CA ALA A 111 0.96 10.14 14.01
C ALA A 111 0.64 9.69 12.58
N GLY A 112 -0.57 9.96 12.09
CA GLY A 112 -0.94 9.65 10.70
C GLY A 112 -0.12 10.42 9.67
N ASN A 113 0.26 11.67 9.98
CA ASN A 113 1.17 12.44 9.13
C ASN A 113 2.59 11.88 9.16
N ALA A 114 3.09 11.49 10.34
CA ALA A 114 4.41 10.91 10.49
C ALA A 114 4.51 9.56 9.74
N GLN A 115 3.49 8.74 9.83
CA GLN A 115 3.42 7.46 9.11
C GLN A 115 3.43 7.66 7.58
N TYR A 116 2.70 8.66 7.08
CA TYR A 116 2.75 9.04 5.66
C TYR A 116 4.17 9.44 5.23
N TRP A 117 4.85 10.29 6.01
CA TRP A 117 6.20 10.73 5.68
C TRP A 117 7.24 9.62 5.80
N LEU A 118 7.02 8.63 6.69
CA LEU A 118 7.82 7.42 6.73
C LEU A 118 7.69 6.64 5.41
N GLY A 119 6.49 6.45 4.91
CA GLY A 119 6.24 5.85 3.60
C GLY A 119 6.89 6.62 2.46
N GLU A 120 6.82 7.95 2.47
CA GLU A 120 7.50 8.81 1.48
C GLU A 120 9.02 8.64 1.55
N THR A 121 9.58 8.49 2.74
CA THR A 121 11.02 8.28 2.93
C THR A 121 11.49 6.99 2.23
N TYR A 122 10.74 5.91 2.35
CA TYR A 122 11.01 4.67 1.61
C TYR A 122 10.78 4.84 0.11
N TYR A 123 9.69 5.49 -0.27
CA TYR A 123 9.31 5.67 -1.67
C TYR A 123 10.38 6.42 -2.48
N VAL A 124 10.91 7.52 -1.97
CA VAL A 124 11.94 8.32 -2.67
C VAL A 124 13.28 7.60 -2.77
N ARG A 125 13.53 6.61 -1.92
CA ARG A 125 14.71 5.74 -1.99
C ARG A 125 14.52 4.54 -2.93
N GLY A 126 13.33 4.38 -3.50
CA GLY A 126 12.98 3.24 -4.36
C GLY A 126 12.69 1.95 -3.59
N GLU A 127 12.53 2.02 -2.29
CA GLU A 127 12.19 0.89 -1.42
C GLU A 127 10.68 0.67 -1.41
N PHE A 128 10.14 0.29 -2.57
CA PHE A 128 8.69 0.28 -2.81
C PHE A 128 7.94 -0.75 -1.96
N GLU A 129 8.57 -1.84 -1.53
CA GLU A 129 7.98 -2.80 -0.60
C GLU A 129 7.77 -2.18 0.78
N ASN A 130 8.81 -1.56 1.34
CA ASN A 130 8.73 -0.86 2.63
C ASN A 130 7.74 0.31 2.55
N ALA A 131 7.75 1.04 1.43
CA ALA A 131 6.80 2.13 1.18
C ALA A 131 5.35 1.62 1.16
N ALA A 132 5.06 0.51 0.46
CA ALA A 132 3.72 -0.07 0.40
C ALA A 132 3.24 -0.50 1.79
N ILE A 133 4.10 -1.12 2.60
CA ILE A 133 3.79 -1.48 3.99
C ILE A 133 3.46 -0.24 4.81
N ALA A 134 4.34 0.77 4.79
CA ALA A 134 4.16 1.99 5.58
C ALA A 134 2.88 2.77 5.19
N PHE A 135 2.54 2.85 3.90
CA PHE A 135 1.31 3.49 3.43
C PHE A 135 0.06 2.67 3.78
N THR A 136 0.15 1.34 3.76
CA THR A 136 -0.94 0.46 4.21
C THR A 136 -1.22 0.67 5.69
N GLU A 137 -0.18 0.65 6.52
CA GLU A 137 -0.29 0.93 7.96
C GLU A 137 -0.88 2.33 8.21
N GLY A 138 -0.40 3.33 7.46
CA GLY A 138 -0.91 4.70 7.55
C GLY A 138 -2.40 4.81 7.26
N PHE A 139 -2.89 4.10 6.25
CA PHE A 139 -4.30 4.04 5.91
C PHE A 139 -5.13 3.24 6.93
N GLN A 140 -4.64 2.09 7.38
CA GLN A 140 -5.38 1.20 8.28
C GLN A 140 -5.43 1.73 9.72
N THR A 141 -4.32 2.26 10.21
CA THR A 141 -4.21 2.72 11.60
C THR A 141 -4.79 4.13 11.77
N TYR A 142 -4.68 4.97 10.75
CA TYR A 142 -5.10 6.37 10.79
C TYR A 142 -6.10 6.73 9.69
N PRO A 143 -7.26 6.03 9.62
CA PRO A 143 -8.23 6.21 8.52
C PRO A 143 -8.84 7.61 8.50
N ASP A 144 -8.90 8.29 9.64
CA ASP A 144 -9.43 9.66 9.78
C ASP A 144 -8.35 10.74 9.60
N SER A 145 -7.11 10.36 9.36
CA SER A 145 -6.04 11.30 9.09
C SER A 145 -6.28 12.04 7.77
N THR A 146 -5.91 13.32 7.74
CA THR A 146 -5.90 14.11 6.50
C THR A 146 -5.02 13.48 5.41
N LYS A 147 -4.12 12.55 5.79
CA LYS A 147 -3.22 11.82 4.89
C LYS A 147 -3.78 10.47 4.42
N ALA A 148 -4.96 10.04 4.87
CA ALA A 148 -5.53 8.76 4.45
C ALA A 148 -5.68 8.64 2.92
N PRO A 149 -6.22 9.64 2.18
CA PRO A 149 -6.28 9.56 0.72
C PRO A 149 -4.89 9.59 0.06
N ASP A 150 -3.94 10.36 0.60
CA ASP A 150 -2.55 10.38 0.12
C ASP A 150 -1.88 9.02 0.31
N ASN A 151 -2.12 8.34 1.45
CA ASN A 151 -1.61 6.98 1.70
C ASN A 151 -2.10 6.00 0.64
N LEU A 152 -3.39 6.01 0.29
CA LEU A 152 -3.93 5.13 -0.75
C LEU A 152 -3.34 5.42 -2.13
N LEU A 153 -3.17 6.69 -2.48
CA LEU A 153 -2.51 7.07 -3.73
C LEU A 153 -1.08 6.51 -3.79
N LYS A 154 -0.31 6.73 -2.74
CA LYS A 154 1.10 6.32 -2.68
C LYS A 154 1.25 4.81 -2.55
N LEU A 155 0.34 4.12 -1.85
CA LEU A 155 0.25 2.66 -1.83
C LEU A 155 0.08 2.13 -3.26
N GLY A 156 -0.92 2.62 -3.99
CA GLY A 156 -1.15 2.22 -5.38
C GLY A 156 0.07 2.47 -6.26
N MET A 157 0.74 3.61 -6.10
CA MET A 157 1.97 3.93 -6.84
C MET A 157 3.14 3.00 -6.46
N SER A 158 3.29 2.64 -5.19
CA SER A 158 4.31 1.70 -4.71
C SER A 158 4.08 0.30 -5.27
N LEU A 159 2.85 -0.21 -5.18
CA LEU A 159 2.43 -1.50 -5.75
C LEU A 159 2.68 -1.56 -7.25
N ALA A 160 2.40 -0.48 -7.93
CA ALA A 160 2.64 -0.38 -9.36
C ALA A 160 4.13 -0.43 -9.74
N ASN A 161 5.00 0.19 -8.94
CA ASN A 161 6.45 0.09 -9.13
C ASN A 161 6.98 -1.33 -8.86
N LEU A 162 6.28 -2.11 -8.02
CA LEU A 162 6.55 -3.53 -7.77
C LEU A 162 5.97 -4.46 -8.86
N GLY A 163 5.31 -3.90 -9.88
CA GLY A 163 4.64 -4.69 -10.92
C GLY A 163 3.30 -5.30 -10.50
N LYS A 164 2.83 -5.02 -9.29
CA LYS A 164 1.54 -5.49 -8.73
C LYS A 164 0.39 -4.60 -9.23
N ASN A 165 0.13 -4.66 -10.55
CA ASN A 165 -0.80 -3.71 -11.19
C ASN A 165 -2.25 -3.90 -10.74
N GLU A 166 -2.72 -5.12 -10.47
CA GLU A 166 -4.08 -5.38 -9.99
C GLU A 166 -4.31 -4.78 -8.61
N ASP A 167 -3.36 -4.98 -7.69
CA ASP A 167 -3.42 -4.39 -6.35
C ASP A 167 -3.34 -2.86 -6.40
N ALA A 168 -2.51 -2.32 -7.28
CA ALA A 168 -2.43 -0.88 -7.52
C ALA A 168 -3.77 -0.33 -8.02
N CYS A 169 -4.43 -1.00 -8.97
CA CYS A 169 -5.75 -0.63 -9.45
C CYS A 169 -6.80 -0.63 -8.33
N THR A 170 -6.73 -1.63 -7.46
CA THR A 170 -7.60 -1.73 -6.29
C THR A 170 -7.40 -0.55 -5.34
N ALA A 171 -6.15 -0.20 -5.03
CA ALA A 171 -5.84 0.95 -4.17
C ALA A 171 -6.34 2.28 -4.75
N PHE A 172 -6.13 2.51 -6.05
CA PHE A 172 -6.64 3.72 -6.71
C PHE A 172 -8.17 3.78 -6.77
N SER A 173 -8.83 2.65 -7.00
CA SER A 173 -10.30 2.57 -6.99
C SER A 173 -10.84 2.88 -5.60
N HIS A 174 -10.24 2.26 -4.56
CA HIS A 174 -10.63 2.50 -3.18
C HIS A 174 -10.50 3.99 -2.80
N LEU A 175 -9.43 4.64 -3.24
CA LEU A 175 -9.25 6.09 -3.05
C LEU A 175 -10.39 6.89 -3.69
N ILE A 176 -10.69 6.63 -4.95
CA ILE A 176 -11.69 7.40 -5.71
C ILE A 176 -13.08 7.20 -5.12
N ASP A 177 -13.42 5.99 -4.72
CA ASP A 177 -14.76 5.61 -4.28
C ASP A 177 -15.03 6.05 -2.83
N ASN A 178 -14.03 5.98 -1.96
CA ASN A 178 -14.21 6.24 -0.53
C ASN A 178 -13.78 7.64 -0.08
N PHE A 179 -13.02 8.35 -0.90
CA PHE A 179 -12.56 9.71 -0.61
C PHE A 179 -12.96 10.72 -1.71
N PRO A 180 -14.26 10.84 -2.06
CA PRO A 180 -14.68 11.72 -3.14
C PRO A 180 -14.38 13.19 -2.87
N ASN A 181 -14.17 13.57 -1.61
CA ASN A 181 -13.83 14.93 -1.17
C ASN A 181 -12.31 15.14 -0.99
N ALA A 182 -11.48 14.18 -1.36
CA ALA A 182 -10.02 14.38 -1.36
C ALA A 182 -9.65 15.49 -2.37
N SER A 183 -8.43 16.03 -2.23
CA SER A 183 -8.00 17.09 -3.13
C SER A 183 -8.04 16.63 -4.59
N ASN A 184 -8.43 17.53 -5.50
CA ASN A 184 -8.47 17.23 -6.94
C ASN A 184 -7.12 16.70 -7.44
N VAL A 185 -6.01 17.20 -6.91
CA VAL A 185 -4.66 16.73 -7.28
C VAL A 185 -4.49 15.24 -7.00
N VAL A 186 -4.94 14.78 -5.82
CA VAL A 186 -4.87 13.37 -5.43
C VAL A 186 -5.79 12.51 -6.28
N LEU A 187 -7.05 12.94 -6.46
CA LEU A 187 -8.05 12.20 -7.25
C LEU A 187 -7.67 12.12 -8.73
N ASP A 188 -7.22 13.21 -9.31
CA ASP A 188 -6.83 13.25 -10.73
C ASP A 188 -5.58 12.40 -10.96
N ARG A 189 -4.63 12.41 -10.02
CA ARG A 189 -3.48 11.51 -10.09
C ARG A 189 -3.91 10.05 -10.03
N ALA A 190 -4.80 9.67 -9.13
CA ALA A 190 -5.30 8.30 -9.05
C ALA A 190 -6.01 7.86 -10.35
N ARG A 191 -6.87 8.73 -10.93
CA ARG A 191 -7.53 8.47 -12.21
C ARG A 191 -6.50 8.29 -13.35
N GLN A 192 -5.48 9.14 -13.39
CA GLN A 192 -4.42 9.05 -14.38
C GLN A 192 -3.62 7.75 -14.24
N GLU A 193 -3.27 7.35 -13.01
CA GLU A 193 -2.56 6.10 -12.77
C GLU A 193 -3.41 4.88 -13.17
N ARG A 194 -4.71 4.87 -12.86
CA ARG A 194 -5.63 3.81 -13.33
C ARG A 194 -5.64 3.71 -14.85
N LYS A 195 -5.74 4.84 -15.54
CA LYS A 195 -5.74 4.89 -17.01
C LYS A 195 -4.43 4.34 -17.59
N ASN A 196 -3.30 4.77 -17.05
CA ASN A 196 -1.97 4.37 -17.52
C ASN A 196 -1.73 2.86 -17.38
N ARG A 197 -2.38 2.22 -16.42
CA ARG A 197 -2.22 0.79 -16.11
C ARG A 197 -3.33 -0.08 -16.70
N GLY A 198 -4.30 0.51 -17.40
CA GLY A 198 -5.41 -0.23 -17.99
C GLY A 198 -6.30 -0.89 -16.94
N CYS A 199 -6.48 -0.27 -15.79
CA CYS A 199 -7.39 -0.78 -14.77
C CYS A 199 -8.81 -0.89 -15.32
N ALA A 200 -9.50 -2.00 -15.00
CA ALA A 200 -10.91 -2.15 -15.33
C ALA A 200 -11.75 -1.01 -14.73
N GLN A 201 -12.77 -0.59 -15.48
CA GLN A 201 -13.74 0.42 -15.02
C GLN A 201 -14.80 -0.22 -14.14
#